data_5260aa27a4ec77cf536284c34a37beef
#
_entry.id   5260aa27a4ec77cf536284c34a37beef
#
_cell.length_a   1.000
_cell.length_b   1.000
_cell.length_c   1.000
_cell.angle_alpha   90.00
_cell.angle_beta   90.00
_cell.angle_gamma   90.00
#
_symmetry.space_group_name_H-M   'P 1'
#
loop_
_entity.id
_entity.type
_entity.pdbx_description
1 polymer ?
#
loop_
_entity_poly.entity_id
_entity_poly.type
_entity_poly.pdbx_seq_one_letter_code
_entity_poly.pdbx_strand_id
1 'polypeptide(L)'
;MPTRENEESKVIKQFARFAHEYDNYNVIQAEVARTLVDKLPMDQYTTILDMGCGSGEVYKNIKKRKISFDSFIALDSASEMLTLHPSHTSIKKIAADFNNLETYQNLQVEKDTLLLSSSALQWSKDLEFSFLQLSQKANKAYFAIFTANTFKTLHKTAHIESPIYSPEVLKKSIEKYYDANFELKAYRLEFQSVRDMFHYIKKSGVSGGEKQLTYRQTKELMINYPLKYLEFEVLFVEGISLTR
;
A
#
# COMPACT_ATOMS: atom_id res chain seq x y z
N MET A 1 -17.86 3.92 20.11
CA MET A 1 -17.02 3.38 19.02
C MET A 1 -16.51 4.57 18.24
N PRO A 2 -15.20 4.72 18.01
CA PRO A 2 -14.68 5.76 17.13
C PRO A 2 -15.20 5.49 15.71
N THR A 3 -15.67 6.52 15.04
CA THR A 3 -16.15 6.43 13.65
C THR A 3 -14.93 6.20 12.72
N ARG A 4 -15.10 5.43 11.64
CA ARG A 4 -14.04 5.15 10.64
C ARG A 4 -13.36 6.41 10.09
N GLU A 5 -14.04 7.56 10.07
CA GLU A 5 -13.45 8.87 9.70
C GLU A 5 -12.31 9.33 10.63
N ASN A 6 -12.38 8.97 11.94
CA ASN A 6 -11.31 9.28 12.89
C ASN A 6 -10.06 8.40 12.70
N GLU A 7 -10.20 7.23 12.09
CA GLU A 7 -9.11 6.27 11.86
C GLU A 7 -8.22 6.70 10.68
N GLU A 8 -8.82 7.17 9.59
CA GLU A 8 -8.13 7.64 8.40
C GLU A 8 -7.20 8.82 8.66
N SER A 9 -7.71 9.81 9.39
CA SER A 9 -6.91 10.95 9.85
C SER A 9 -5.67 10.50 10.65
N LYS A 10 -5.69 9.32 11.27
CA LYS A 10 -4.55 8.78 12.04
C LYS A 10 -3.52 8.09 11.16
N VAL A 11 -3.96 7.28 10.18
CA VAL A 11 -3.06 6.61 9.22
C VAL A 11 -2.30 7.66 8.39
N ILE A 12 -3.02 8.61 7.81
CA ILE A 12 -2.43 9.72 7.05
C ILE A 12 -1.46 10.54 7.92
N LYS A 13 -1.87 10.89 9.16
CA LYS A 13 -1.01 11.62 10.09
C LYS A 13 0.24 10.84 10.50
N GLN A 14 0.19 9.52 10.57
CA GLN A 14 1.38 8.72 10.86
C GLN A 14 2.35 8.72 9.69
N PHE A 15 1.90 8.52 8.46
CA PHE A 15 2.75 8.62 7.28
C PHE A 15 3.35 10.02 7.15
N ALA A 16 2.57 11.08 7.34
CA ALA A 16 3.06 12.45 7.35
C ALA A 16 4.14 12.68 8.44
N ARG A 17 3.89 12.21 9.67
CA ARG A 17 4.80 12.39 10.81
C ARG A 17 6.16 11.73 10.64
N PHE A 18 6.21 10.56 9.99
CA PHE A 18 7.44 9.78 9.82
C PHE A 18 8.03 9.90 8.42
N ALA A 19 7.49 10.76 7.55
CA ALA A 19 7.94 10.92 6.18
C ALA A 19 9.47 11.11 6.06
N HIS A 20 10.09 11.93 6.90
CA HIS A 20 11.54 12.16 6.88
C HIS A 20 12.41 10.97 7.30
N GLU A 21 11.87 10.02 8.05
CA GLU A 21 12.56 8.79 8.47
C GLU A 21 12.07 7.58 7.65
N TYR A 22 11.06 7.75 6.80
CA TYR A 22 10.34 6.68 6.11
C TYR A 22 11.27 5.80 5.26
N ASP A 23 12.20 6.40 4.53
CA ASP A 23 13.16 5.68 3.69
C ASP A 23 14.08 4.74 4.49
N ASN A 24 14.23 4.94 5.80
CA ASN A 24 14.99 4.04 6.68
C ASN A 24 14.17 2.85 7.19
N TYR A 25 12.83 2.93 7.08
CA TYR A 25 11.90 1.94 7.65
C TYR A 25 10.96 1.31 6.61
N ASN A 26 11.05 1.69 5.34
CA ASN A 26 10.20 1.16 4.26
C ASN A 26 10.77 -0.07 3.55
N VAL A 27 11.70 -0.79 4.19
CA VAL A 27 12.47 -1.90 3.58
C VAL A 27 11.56 -2.91 2.88
N ILE A 28 10.48 -3.33 3.53
CA ILE A 28 9.54 -4.30 2.94
C ILE A 28 8.70 -3.65 1.84
N GLN A 29 8.22 -2.42 2.04
CA GLN A 29 7.43 -1.70 1.02
C GLN A 29 8.26 -1.44 -0.25
N ALA A 30 9.56 -1.09 -0.11
CA ALA A 30 10.47 -0.93 -1.24
C ALA A 30 10.66 -2.25 -2.01
N GLU A 31 10.83 -3.36 -1.30
CA GLU A 31 10.94 -4.70 -1.90
C GLU A 31 9.65 -5.13 -2.59
N VAL A 32 8.49 -4.81 -2.00
CA VAL A 32 7.16 -5.06 -2.56
C VAL A 32 6.96 -4.24 -3.85
N ALA A 33 7.31 -2.95 -3.83
CA ALA A 33 7.23 -2.10 -5.01
C ALA A 33 8.16 -2.59 -6.13
N ARG A 34 9.38 -3.05 -5.80
CA ARG A 34 10.31 -3.68 -6.75
C ARG A 34 9.69 -4.94 -7.36
N THR A 35 9.17 -5.83 -6.53
CA THR A 35 8.52 -7.08 -7.00
C THR A 35 7.32 -6.79 -7.90
N LEU A 36 6.50 -5.77 -7.56
CA LEU A 36 5.38 -5.35 -8.40
C LEU A 36 5.85 -4.87 -9.77
N VAL A 37 6.83 -3.98 -9.80
CA VAL A 37 7.37 -3.43 -11.05
C VAL A 37 8.06 -4.52 -11.87
N ASP A 38 8.69 -5.53 -11.23
CA ASP A 38 9.33 -6.66 -11.92
C ASP A 38 8.33 -7.53 -12.71
N LYS A 39 7.04 -7.48 -12.37
CA LYS A 39 5.96 -8.18 -13.11
C LYS A 39 5.49 -7.43 -14.35
N LEU A 40 5.82 -6.15 -14.49
CA LEU A 40 5.36 -5.37 -15.63
C LEU A 40 6.06 -5.81 -16.93
N PRO A 41 5.33 -5.90 -18.04
CA PRO A 41 5.94 -5.99 -19.36
C PRO A 41 6.89 -4.83 -19.64
N MET A 42 7.91 -5.08 -20.47
CA MET A 42 8.84 -4.04 -20.94
C MET A 42 8.24 -3.29 -22.13
N ASP A 43 7.08 -2.68 -21.90
CA ASP A 43 6.35 -1.92 -22.91
C ASP A 43 6.61 -0.42 -22.77
N GLN A 44 6.15 0.34 -23.75
CA GLN A 44 6.00 1.79 -23.64
C GLN A 44 4.57 2.10 -23.21
N TYR A 45 4.43 2.97 -22.21
CA TYR A 45 3.14 3.39 -21.67
C TYR A 45 2.90 4.88 -21.96
N THR A 46 1.72 5.24 -22.42
CA THR A 46 1.32 6.64 -22.57
C THR A 46 1.21 7.28 -21.18
N THR A 47 0.48 6.64 -20.28
CA THR A 47 0.31 7.14 -18.91
C THR A 47 0.44 6.00 -17.91
N ILE A 48 1.16 6.26 -16.82
CA ILE A 48 1.18 5.41 -15.63
C ILE A 48 0.54 6.18 -14.48
N LEU A 49 -0.44 5.57 -13.81
CA LEU A 49 -1.07 6.09 -12.59
C LEU A 49 -0.63 5.24 -11.42
N ASP A 50 0.04 5.84 -10.43
CA ASP A 50 0.43 5.20 -9.16
C ASP A 50 -0.48 5.69 -8.03
N MET A 51 -1.38 4.83 -7.59
CA MET A 51 -2.40 5.10 -6.58
C MET A 51 -1.87 4.77 -5.18
N GLY A 52 -1.71 5.79 -4.33
CA GLY A 52 -1.03 5.68 -3.04
C GLY A 52 0.50 5.59 -3.22
N CYS A 53 1.05 6.51 -4.01
CA CYS A 53 2.43 6.46 -4.49
C CYS A 53 3.51 6.66 -3.40
N GLY A 54 3.14 7.17 -2.23
CA GLY A 54 4.07 7.46 -1.14
C GLY A 54 5.27 8.31 -1.58
N SER A 55 6.47 7.93 -1.13
CA SER A 55 7.75 8.56 -1.51
C SER A 55 8.27 8.16 -2.89
N GLY A 56 7.49 7.39 -3.68
CA GLY A 56 7.76 7.08 -5.09
C GLY A 56 8.58 5.82 -5.34
N GLU A 57 8.48 4.78 -4.51
CA GLU A 57 9.22 3.53 -4.71
C GLU A 57 8.85 2.83 -6.03
N VAL A 58 7.59 2.87 -6.44
CA VAL A 58 7.15 2.36 -7.75
C VAL A 58 7.85 3.13 -8.87
N TYR A 59 7.81 4.45 -8.84
CA TYR A 59 8.49 5.31 -9.83
C TYR A 59 10.00 5.03 -9.90
N LYS A 60 10.69 4.96 -8.75
CA LYS A 60 12.13 4.67 -8.68
C LYS A 60 12.47 3.34 -9.37
N ASN A 61 11.65 2.30 -9.15
CA ASN A 61 11.84 0.98 -9.78
C ASN A 61 11.51 0.98 -11.28
N ILE A 62 10.48 1.70 -11.74
CA ILE A 62 10.17 1.91 -13.16
C ILE A 62 11.37 2.55 -13.86
N LYS A 63 11.96 3.59 -13.29
CA LYS A 63 13.16 4.24 -13.85
C LYS A 63 14.36 3.29 -13.87
N LYS A 64 14.58 2.51 -12.79
CA LYS A 64 15.67 1.53 -12.70
C LYS A 64 15.55 0.44 -13.78
N ARG A 65 14.31 -0.03 -14.07
CA ARG A 65 14.02 -0.99 -15.13
C ARG A 65 13.98 -0.39 -16.53
N LYS A 66 14.11 0.94 -16.66
CA LYS A 66 14.04 1.67 -17.94
C LYS A 66 12.72 1.45 -18.68
N ILE A 67 11.61 1.28 -17.95
CA ILE A 67 10.27 1.21 -18.54
C ILE A 67 9.94 2.61 -19.06
N SER A 68 9.54 2.70 -20.33
CA SER A 68 9.23 3.97 -20.99
C SER A 68 7.80 4.41 -20.73
N PHE A 69 7.59 5.71 -20.49
CA PHE A 69 6.28 6.34 -20.36
C PHE A 69 6.36 7.82 -20.75
N ASP A 70 5.23 8.38 -21.19
CA ASP A 70 5.13 9.80 -21.54
C ASP A 70 4.71 10.63 -20.33
N SER A 71 3.76 10.13 -19.52
CA SER A 71 3.22 10.78 -18.33
C SER A 71 3.17 9.82 -17.14
N PHE A 72 3.48 10.34 -15.95
CA PHE A 72 3.35 9.62 -14.67
C PHE A 72 2.51 10.44 -13.71
N ILE A 73 1.40 9.87 -13.23
CA ILE A 73 0.53 10.49 -12.24
C ILE A 73 0.80 9.82 -10.89
N ALA A 74 1.35 10.58 -9.96
CA ALA A 74 1.62 10.18 -8.59
C ALA A 74 0.53 10.72 -7.67
N LEU A 75 -0.34 9.85 -7.15
CA LEU A 75 -1.46 10.23 -6.29
C LEU A 75 -1.25 9.66 -4.89
N ASP A 76 -1.32 10.53 -3.87
CA ASP A 76 -1.28 10.15 -2.46
C ASP A 76 -2.09 11.14 -1.60
N SER A 77 -2.65 10.66 -0.51
CA SER A 77 -3.40 11.50 0.43
C SER A 77 -2.49 12.30 1.37
N ALA A 78 -1.26 11.84 1.60
CA ALA A 78 -0.27 12.52 2.43
C ALA A 78 0.59 13.46 1.59
N SER A 79 0.36 14.77 1.67
CA SER A 79 1.11 15.80 0.94
C SER A 79 2.61 15.76 1.27
N GLU A 80 2.98 15.38 2.50
CA GLU A 80 4.35 15.22 2.94
C GLU A 80 5.08 14.11 2.17
N MET A 81 4.39 13.01 1.86
CA MET A 81 4.94 11.93 1.03
C MET A 81 5.17 12.40 -0.40
N LEU A 82 4.26 13.19 -0.96
CA LEU A 82 4.42 13.77 -2.29
C LEU A 82 5.60 14.76 -2.37
N THR A 83 6.00 15.40 -1.27
CA THR A 83 7.21 16.24 -1.26
C THR A 83 8.49 15.42 -1.40
N LEU A 84 8.49 14.19 -0.87
CA LEU A 84 9.62 13.25 -0.98
C LEU A 84 9.65 12.52 -2.32
N HIS A 85 8.50 12.39 -2.98
CA HIS A 85 8.41 11.76 -4.31
C HIS A 85 9.27 12.51 -5.32
N PRO A 86 10.06 11.81 -6.17
CA PRO A 86 10.86 12.45 -7.22
C PRO A 86 10.04 13.44 -8.07
N SER A 87 10.70 14.48 -8.56
CA SER A 87 10.08 15.49 -9.42
C SER A 87 10.72 15.45 -10.81
N HIS A 88 9.88 15.45 -11.85
CA HIS A 88 10.29 15.52 -13.26
C HIS A 88 9.16 16.17 -14.06
N THR A 89 9.44 16.71 -15.23
CA THR A 89 8.43 17.34 -16.11
C THR A 89 7.31 16.40 -16.53
N SER A 90 7.59 15.10 -16.62
CA SER A 90 6.61 14.05 -16.93
C SER A 90 5.81 13.56 -15.71
N ILE A 91 6.05 14.09 -14.50
CA ILE A 91 5.35 13.67 -13.27
C ILE A 91 4.33 14.72 -12.86
N LYS A 92 3.08 14.32 -12.75
CA LYS A 92 2.00 15.09 -12.11
C LYS A 92 1.72 14.51 -10.72
N LYS A 93 1.96 15.31 -9.67
CA LYS A 93 1.64 14.95 -8.29
C LYS A 93 0.25 15.43 -7.92
N ILE A 94 -0.58 14.57 -7.33
CA ILE A 94 -1.96 14.88 -6.94
C ILE A 94 -2.14 14.49 -5.47
N ALA A 95 -2.42 15.49 -4.62
CA ALA A 95 -2.79 15.26 -3.23
C ALA A 95 -4.28 14.95 -3.16
N ALA A 96 -4.63 13.67 -3.04
CA ALA A 96 -6.02 13.21 -3.00
C ALA A 96 -6.13 11.83 -2.32
N ASP A 97 -7.30 11.56 -1.74
CA ASP A 97 -7.60 10.28 -1.09
C ASP A 97 -8.43 9.39 -2.01
N PHE A 98 -7.94 8.20 -2.28
CA PHE A 98 -8.62 7.21 -3.12
C PHE A 98 -9.91 6.63 -2.48
N ASN A 99 -10.20 6.94 -1.22
CA ASN A 99 -11.48 6.63 -0.59
C ASN A 99 -12.59 7.64 -0.93
N ASN A 100 -12.26 8.74 -1.62
CA ASN A 100 -13.21 9.80 -1.95
C ASN A 100 -13.61 9.75 -3.42
N LEU A 101 -14.91 9.84 -3.69
CA LEU A 101 -15.44 9.84 -5.06
C LEU A 101 -14.91 11.01 -5.89
N GLU A 102 -14.73 12.17 -5.27
CA GLU A 102 -14.22 13.40 -5.92
C GLU A 102 -12.83 13.16 -6.55
N THR A 103 -11.99 12.34 -5.91
CA THR A 103 -10.67 11.95 -6.44
C THR A 103 -10.81 11.36 -7.84
N TYR A 104 -11.73 10.44 -8.02
CA TYR A 104 -11.95 9.79 -9.31
C TYR A 104 -12.65 10.70 -10.32
N GLN A 105 -13.57 11.55 -9.89
CA GLN A 105 -14.24 12.53 -10.77
C GLN A 105 -13.24 13.52 -11.38
N ASN A 106 -12.26 13.96 -10.58
CA ASN A 106 -11.24 14.92 -11.00
C ASN A 106 -10.05 14.27 -11.70
N LEU A 107 -9.91 12.95 -11.65
CA LEU A 107 -8.83 12.21 -12.27
C LEU A 107 -9.09 11.99 -13.76
N GLN A 108 -8.43 12.78 -14.60
CA GLN A 108 -8.50 12.70 -16.05
C GLN A 108 -7.41 11.75 -16.54
N VAL A 109 -7.78 10.55 -16.92
CA VAL A 109 -6.91 9.50 -17.48
C VAL A 109 -7.65 8.73 -18.57
N GLU A 110 -6.90 8.23 -19.54
CA GLU A 110 -7.44 7.40 -20.63
C GLU A 110 -7.47 5.92 -20.19
N LYS A 111 -8.28 5.13 -20.85
CA LYS A 111 -8.46 3.71 -20.53
C LYS A 111 -7.20 2.85 -20.76
N ASP A 112 -6.28 3.28 -21.60
CA ASP A 112 -4.99 2.64 -21.87
C ASP A 112 -3.92 2.98 -20.78
N THR A 113 -4.28 3.80 -19.80
CA THR A 113 -3.43 4.06 -18.63
C THR A 113 -3.08 2.76 -17.91
N LEU A 114 -1.79 2.58 -17.58
CA LEU A 114 -1.36 1.53 -16.67
C LEU A 114 -1.62 1.97 -15.22
N LEU A 115 -2.49 1.26 -14.53
CA LEU A 115 -2.79 1.52 -13.13
C LEU A 115 -1.92 0.67 -12.21
N LEU A 116 -1.20 1.32 -11.31
CA LEU A 116 -0.36 0.68 -10.29
C LEU A 116 -0.81 1.09 -8.90
N SER A 117 -0.66 0.20 -7.93
CA SER A 117 -0.76 0.53 -6.51
C SER A 117 0.08 -0.44 -5.69
N SER A 118 1.00 0.07 -4.90
CA SER A 118 1.85 -0.73 -4.03
C SER A 118 1.69 -0.31 -2.58
N SER A 119 1.29 -1.26 -1.72
CA SER A 119 1.20 -1.06 -0.27
C SER A 119 0.24 0.06 0.17
N ALA A 120 -0.84 0.29 -0.58
CA ALA A 120 -1.83 1.34 -0.29
C ALA A 120 -3.26 0.81 -0.15
N LEU A 121 -3.74 -0.06 -1.05
CA LEU A 121 -5.15 -0.45 -1.12
C LEU A 121 -5.65 -1.28 0.08
N GLN A 122 -4.78 -1.82 0.94
CA GLN A 122 -5.18 -2.41 2.22
C GLN A 122 -5.87 -1.41 3.15
N TRP A 123 -5.71 -0.11 2.91
CA TRP A 123 -6.34 0.99 3.66
C TRP A 123 -7.63 1.49 3.02
N SER A 124 -8.14 0.77 2.02
CA SER A 124 -9.45 1.07 1.47
C SER A 124 -10.53 0.89 2.54
N LYS A 125 -11.43 1.86 2.66
CA LYS A 125 -12.57 1.80 3.58
C LYS A 125 -13.68 0.91 3.04
N ASP A 126 -13.83 0.90 1.72
CA ASP A 126 -14.79 0.12 0.96
C ASP A 126 -14.08 -0.43 -0.28
N LEU A 127 -13.80 -1.75 -0.25
CA LEU A 127 -13.11 -2.43 -1.36
C LEU A 127 -13.95 -2.42 -2.63
N GLU A 128 -15.26 -2.57 -2.50
CA GLU A 128 -16.18 -2.58 -3.65
C GLU A 128 -16.16 -1.23 -4.36
N PHE A 129 -16.27 -0.15 -3.58
CA PHE A 129 -16.13 1.21 -4.09
C PHE A 129 -14.78 1.42 -4.78
N SER A 130 -13.68 1.10 -4.08
CA SER A 130 -12.34 1.35 -4.60
C SER A 130 -12.08 0.60 -5.89
N PHE A 131 -12.36 -0.72 -5.94
CA PHE A 131 -12.10 -1.51 -7.16
C PHE A 131 -13.04 -1.16 -8.31
N LEU A 132 -14.30 -0.80 -8.03
CA LEU A 132 -15.21 -0.27 -9.03
C LEU A 132 -14.63 1.01 -9.66
N GLN A 133 -14.25 1.99 -8.84
CA GLN A 133 -13.73 3.27 -9.35
C GLN A 133 -12.42 3.07 -10.14
N LEU A 134 -11.49 2.25 -9.62
CA LEU A 134 -10.22 1.96 -10.28
C LEU A 134 -10.43 1.25 -11.63
N SER A 135 -11.36 0.29 -11.70
CA SER A 135 -11.66 -0.44 -12.95
C SER A 135 -12.25 0.44 -14.05
N GLN A 136 -12.95 1.52 -13.65
CA GLN A 136 -13.46 2.53 -14.58
C GLN A 136 -12.38 3.46 -15.13
N LYS A 137 -11.21 3.55 -14.48
CA LYS A 137 -10.12 4.46 -14.87
C LYS A 137 -9.09 3.83 -15.81
N ALA A 138 -8.84 2.54 -15.68
CA ALA A 138 -7.82 1.86 -16.47
C ALA A 138 -8.22 0.44 -16.82
N ASN A 139 -7.86 0.00 -18.03
CA ASN A 139 -8.12 -1.37 -18.48
C ASN A 139 -7.15 -2.38 -17.86
N LYS A 140 -5.92 -1.97 -17.55
CA LYS A 140 -4.88 -2.85 -17.01
C LYS A 140 -4.36 -2.34 -15.68
N ALA A 141 -4.33 -3.21 -14.69
CA ALA A 141 -3.94 -2.86 -13.34
C ALA A 141 -2.99 -3.89 -12.71
N TYR A 142 -2.02 -3.41 -11.93
CA TYR A 142 -1.17 -4.24 -11.08
C TYR A 142 -1.20 -3.71 -9.66
N PHE A 143 -1.51 -4.59 -8.72
CA PHE A 143 -1.60 -4.25 -7.31
C PHE A 143 -0.67 -5.12 -6.47
N ALA A 144 -0.12 -4.55 -5.40
CA ALA A 144 0.52 -5.27 -4.31
C ALA A 144 -0.09 -4.82 -2.99
N ILE A 145 -0.86 -5.70 -2.35
CA ILE A 145 -1.74 -5.37 -1.22
C ILE A 145 -1.34 -6.23 -0.03
N PHE A 146 -0.99 -5.61 1.10
CA PHE A 146 -0.76 -6.34 2.34
C PHE A 146 -2.06 -7.00 2.82
N THR A 147 -1.95 -8.25 3.31
CA THR A 147 -3.08 -9.02 3.80
C THR A 147 -3.11 -9.10 5.32
N ALA A 148 -4.23 -9.53 5.88
CA ALA A 148 -4.42 -9.75 7.32
C ALA A 148 -3.40 -10.72 7.95
N ASN A 149 -2.68 -11.50 7.13
CA ASN A 149 -1.60 -12.36 7.60
C ASN A 149 -0.28 -11.59 7.85
N THR A 150 -0.22 -10.29 7.49
CA THR A 150 0.86 -9.41 7.94
C THR A 150 0.82 -9.27 9.45
N PHE A 151 1.97 -9.46 10.10
CA PHE A 151 2.10 -9.48 11.57
C PHE A 151 1.24 -10.55 12.27
N LYS A 152 0.98 -11.66 11.60
CA LYS A 152 0.12 -12.74 12.11
C LYS A 152 0.48 -13.21 13.52
N THR A 153 1.78 -13.46 13.78
CA THR A 153 2.24 -13.87 15.12
C THR A 153 2.06 -12.77 16.15
N LEU A 154 2.26 -11.50 15.78
CA LEU A 154 2.04 -10.36 16.66
C LEU A 154 0.56 -10.26 17.05
N HIS A 155 -0.33 -10.27 16.06
CA HIS A 155 -1.78 -10.20 16.30
C HIS A 155 -2.26 -11.37 17.19
N LYS A 156 -1.78 -12.60 16.91
CA LYS A 156 -2.11 -13.79 17.71
C LYS A 156 -1.61 -13.65 19.16
N THR A 157 -0.37 -13.21 19.37
CA THR A 157 0.21 -13.08 20.72
C THR A 157 -0.46 -11.94 21.50
N ALA A 158 -0.89 -10.89 20.82
CA ALA A 158 -1.59 -9.76 21.42
C ALA A 158 -3.09 -9.99 21.62
N HIS A 159 -3.65 -11.09 21.10
CA HIS A 159 -5.09 -11.39 21.09
C HIS A 159 -5.92 -10.26 20.44
N ILE A 160 -5.42 -9.70 19.33
CA ILE A 160 -6.09 -8.66 18.54
C ILE A 160 -6.29 -9.16 17.10
N GLU A 161 -7.25 -8.57 16.41
CA GLU A 161 -7.47 -8.83 14.98
C GLU A 161 -6.60 -7.93 14.12
N SER A 162 -6.32 -8.37 12.90
CA SER A 162 -5.66 -7.53 11.90
C SER A 162 -6.61 -6.41 11.45
N PRO A 163 -6.13 -5.16 11.33
CA PRO A 163 -6.96 -4.05 10.85
C PRO A 163 -7.20 -4.05 9.33
N ILE A 164 -6.53 -4.94 8.60
CA ILE A 164 -6.59 -5.01 7.13
C ILE A 164 -7.23 -6.32 6.66
N TYR A 165 -7.58 -6.38 5.38
CA TYR A 165 -8.39 -7.44 4.80
C TYR A 165 -7.63 -8.76 4.62
N SER A 166 -8.37 -9.88 4.74
CA SER A 166 -7.82 -11.20 4.41
C SER A 166 -7.62 -11.38 2.90
N PRO A 167 -6.73 -12.32 2.48
CA PRO A 167 -6.52 -12.60 1.06
C PRO A 167 -7.81 -13.00 0.33
N GLU A 168 -8.70 -13.73 1.01
CA GLU A 168 -9.96 -14.22 0.45
C GLU A 168 -10.93 -13.05 0.19
N VAL A 169 -11.03 -12.11 1.14
CA VAL A 169 -11.87 -10.91 0.99
C VAL A 169 -11.34 -10.04 -0.16
N LEU A 170 -10.03 -9.82 -0.22
CA LEU A 170 -9.40 -9.05 -1.31
C LEU A 170 -9.68 -9.68 -2.67
N LYS A 171 -9.41 -10.99 -2.84
CA LYS A 171 -9.63 -11.70 -4.10
C LYS A 171 -11.09 -11.60 -4.54
N LYS A 172 -12.02 -11.92 -3.64
CA LYS A 172 -13.46 -11.88 -3.93
C LYS A 172 -13.92 -10.48 -4.37
N SER A 173 -13.39 -9.41 -3.78
CA SER A 173 -13.74 -8.04 -4.16
C SER A 173 -13.11 -7.64 -5.50
N ILE A 174 -11.87 -8.06 -5.78
CA ILE A 174 -11.19 -7.77 -7.03
C ILE A 174 -11.84 -8.48 -8.21
N GLU A 175 -12.18 -9.76 -8.07
CA GLU A 175 -12.80 -10.59 -9.11
C GLU A 175 -14.15 -10.07 -9.63
N LYS A 176 -14.82 -9.18 -8.89
CA LYS A 176 -16.05 -8.53 -9.37
C LYS A 176 -15.79 -7.51 -10.49
N TYR A 177 -14.59 -6.94 -10.54
CA TYR A 177 -14.25 -5.82 -11.42
C TYR A 177 -13.09 -6.10 -12.35
N TYR A 178 -12.34 -7.17 -12.10
CA TYR A 178 -11.16 -7.56 -12.85
C TYR A 178 -11.14 -9.06 -13.15
N ASP A 179 -10.82 -9.41 -14.38
CA ASP A 179 -10.26 -10.74 -14.69
C ASP A 179 -8.81 -10.72 -14.21
N ALA A 180 -8.51 -11.46 -13.15
CA ALA A 180 -7.29 -11.26 -12.39
C ALA A 180 -6.52 -12.54 -12.07
N ASN A 181 -5.19 -12.45 -12.20
CA ASN A 181 -4.25 -13.43 -11.69
C ASN A 181 -3.73 -12.99 -10.31
N PHE A 182 -3.60 -13.94 -9.39
CA PHE A 182 -3.21 -13.71 -8.01
C PHE A 182 -1.96 -14.50 -7.64
N GLU A 183 -1.04 -13.86 -6.92
CA GLU A 183 0.10 -14.50 -6.29
C GLU A 183 0.24 -14.02 -4.85
N LEU A 184 0.30 -14.93 -3.88
CA LEU A 184 0.63 -14.62 -2.48
C LEU A 184 2.13 -14.80 -2.25
N LYS A 185 2.77 -13.77 -1.68
CA LYS A 185 4.19 -13.81 -1.34
C LYS A 185 4.39 -13.40 0.12
N ALA A 186 5.15 -14.23 0.85
CA ALA A 186 5.53 -13.94 2.22
C ALA A 186 6.91 -13.30 2.27
N TYR A 187 7.07 -12.34 3.19
CA TYR A 187 8.34 -11.69 3.49
C TYR A 187 8.62 -11.77 4.99
N ARG A 188 9.89 -11.70 5.35
CA ARG A 188 10.34 -11.63 6.74
C ARG A 188 11.35 -10.52 6.89
N LEU A 189 11.25 -9.80 8.00
CA LEU A 189 12.24 -8.80 8.40
C LEU A 189 12.80 -9.19 9.77
N GLU A 190 14.07 -9.56 9.79
CA GLU A 190 14.80 -10.00 10.98
C GLU A 190 15.26 -8.81 11.81
N PHE A 191 15.31 -8.99 13.15
CA PHE A 191 15.79 -8.00 14.10
C PHE A 191 16.75 -8.62 15.10
N GLN A 192 17.67 -7.82 15.61
CA GLN A 192 18.59 -8.28 16.66
C GLN A 192 17.87 -8.49 18.00
N SER A 193 16.85 -7.70 18.26
CA SER A 193 16.03 -7.80 19.47
C SER A 193 14.55 -7.51 19.20
N VAL A 194 13.69 -8.03 20.10
CA VAL A 194 12.25 -7.69 20.11
C VAL A 194 12.03 -6.19 20.29
N ARG A 195 12.91 -5.51 21.04
CA ARG A 195 12.84 -4.07 21.23
C ARG A 195 13.03 -3.30 19.92
N ASP A 196 14.02 -3.69 19.11
CA ASP A 196 14.28 -3.07 17.80
C ASP A 196 13.12 -3.29 16.85
N MET A 197 12.54 -4.49 16.89
CA MET A 197 11.36 -4.84 16.12
C MET A 197 10.16 -3.95 16.47
N PHE A 198 9.86 -3.73 17.74
CA PHE A 198 8.78 -2.83 18.16
C PHE A 198 9.07 -1.36 17.87
N HIS A 199 10.35 -0.98 17.87
CA HIS A 199 10.77 0.35 17.44
C HIS A 199 10.48 0.53 15.93
N TYR A 200 10.80 -0.46 15.12
CA TYR A 200 10.48 -0.49 13.69
C TYR A 200 8.96 -0.37 13.44
N ILE A 201 8.12 -1.19 14.09
CA ILE A 201 6.66 -1.14 13.95
C ILE A 201 6.14 0.28 14.20
N LYS A 202 6.65 0.94 15.24
CA LYS A 202 6.25 2.31 15.60
C LYS A 202 6.65 3.35 14.55
N LYS A 203 7.81 3.15 13.89
CA LYS A 203 8.41 4.12 12.95
C LYS A 203 7.96 3.91 11.51
N SER A 204 7.67 2.67 11.12
CA SER A 204 7.30 2.33 9.73
C SER A 204 5.87 2.71 9.34
N GLY A 205 5.03 3.13 10.29
CA GLY A 205 3.62 3.43 10.02
C GLY A 205 2.75 2.19 9.72
N VAL A 206 3.33 1.01 9.66
CA VAL A 206 2.64 -0.24 9.25
C VAL A 206 1.55 -0.68 10.22
N SER A 207 1.53 -0.13 11.43
CA SER A 207 0.52 -0.46 12.48
C SER A 207 -0.83 0.23 12.28
N GLY A 208 -1.02 1.04 11.22
CA GLY A 208 -2.28 1.71 10.93
C GLY A 208 -2.70 2.81 11.92
N GLY A 209 -1.84 3.22 12.82
CA GLY A 209 -2.07 4.37 13.72
C GLY A 209 -2.97 4.12 14.93
N GLU A 210 -3.58 2.95 15.04
CA GLU A 210 -4.38 2.62 16.21
C GLU A 210 -3.54 2.15 17.39
N LYS A 211 -3.78 2.75 18.55
CA LYS A 211 -3.37 2.17 19.84
C LYS A 211 -4.38 1.08 20.21
N GLN A 212 -4.28 -0.08 19.62
CA GLN A 212 -5.08 -1.24 20.01
C GLN A 212 -4.65 -1.79 21.39
N LEU A 213 -3.42 -1.47 21.83
CA LEU A 213 -2.83 -1.95 23.07
C LEU A 213 -2.50 -0.82 24.02
N THR A 214 -2.79 -1.01 25.31
CA THR A 214 -2.28 -0.17 26.39
C THR A 214 -0.77 -0.35 26.54
N TYR A 215 -0.12 0.56 27.28
CA TYR A 215 1.31 0.45 27.59
C TYR A 215 1.65 -0.89 28.27
N ARG A 216 0.81 -1.34 29.22
CA ARG A 216 0.99 -2.62 29.93
C ARG A 216 0.91 -3.81 28.96
N GLN A 217 -0.11 -3.86 28.11
CA GLN A 217 -0.28 -4.92 27.10
C GLN A 217 0.88 -4.92 26.09
N THR A 218 1.36 -3.75 25.66
CA THR A 218 2.53 -3.65 24.78
C THR A 218 3.77 -4.24 25.45
N LYS A 219 3.99 -3.96 26.73
CA LYS A 219 5.13 -4.51 27.49
C LYS A 219 5.02 -6.04 27.64
N GLU A 220 3.84 -6.55 27.96
CA GLU A 220 3.56 -7.98 28.04
C GLU A 220 3.77 -8.66 26.68
N LEU A 221 3.31 -8.05 25.60
CA LEU A 221 3.53 -8.53 24.22
C LEU A 221 5.03 -8.61 23.90
N MET A 222 5.81 -7.57 24.22
CA MET A 222 7.27 -7.58 24.01
C MET A 222 8.00 -8.68 24.76
N ILE A 223 7.53 -9.04 25.98
CA ILE A 223 8.11 -10.12 26.79
C ILE A 223 7.76 -11.48 26.22
N ASN A 224 6.52 -11.65 25.76
CA ASN A 224 5.96 -12.94 25.33
C ASN A 224 6.09 -13.19 23.81
N TYR A 225 6.58 -12.21 23.05
CA TYR A 225 6.69 -12.36 21.60
C TYR A 225 7.74 -13.44 21.25
N PRO A 226 7.35 -14.50 20.52
CA PRO A 226 8.19 -15.70 20.38
C PRO A 226 9.26 -15.58 19.28
N LEU A 227 9.19 -14.56 18.44
CA LEU A 227 10.04 -14.42 17.25
C LEU A 227 10.94 -13.20 17.33
N LYS A 228 12.03 -13.17 16.54
CA LYS A 228 12.89 -12.01 16.34
C LYS A 228 12.73 -11.43 14.92
N TYR A 229 11.62 -11.71 14.27
CA TYR A 229 11.28 -11.21 12.94
C TYR A 229 9.81 -10.83 12.86
N LEU A 230 9.50 -9.98 11.91
CA LEU A 230 8.14 -9.65 11.50
C LEU A 230 7.80 -10.40 10.21
N GLU A 231 6.59 -10.91 10.18
CA GLU A 231 6.01 -11.58 9.02
C GLU A 231 5.18 -10.58 8.23
N PHE A 232 5.28 -10.66 6.91
CA PHE A 232 4.45 -9.88 6.00
C PHE A 232 3.91 -10.81 4.93
N GLU A 233 2.67 -10.62 4.54
CA GLU A 233 2.08 -11.31 3.41
C GLU A 233 1.47 -10.29 2.46
N VAL A 234 1.78 -10.43 1.17
CA VAL A 234 1.34 -9.53 0.12
C VAL A 234 0.63 -10.32 -0.97
N LEU A 235 -0.55 -9.87 -1.34
CA LEU A 235 -1.28 -10.32 -2.51
C LEU A 235 -0.86 -9.45 -3.71
N PHE A 236 -0.16 -10.07 -4.66
CA PHE A 236 0.11 -9.48 -5.96
C PHE A 236 -1.03 -9.82 -6.92
N VAL A 237 -1.44 -8.83 -7.68
CA VAL A 237 -2.56 -8.90 -8.62
C VAL A 237 -2.12 -8.37 -9.97
N GLU A 238 -2.40 -9.10 -11.04
CA GLU A 238 -2.44 -8.62 -12.42
C GLU A 238 -3.87 -8.73 -12.90
N GLY A 239 -4.51 -7.62 -13.25
CA GLY A 239 -5.92 -7.56 -13.55
C GLY A 239 -6.22 -6.82 -14.86
N ILE A 240 -7.17 -7.35 -15.61
CA ILE A 240 -7.80 -6.69 -16.75
C ILE A 240 -9.21 -6.29 -16.32
N SER A 241 -9.55 -5.02 -16.50
CA SER A 241 -10.86 -4.49 -16.11
C SER A 241 -12.00 -5.18 -16.87
N LEU A 242 -13.05 -5.55 -16.15
CA LEU A 242 -14.31 -6.05 -16.69
C LEU A 242 -15.30 -4.92 -17.00
N THR A 243 -15.01 -3.69 -16.57
CA THR A 243 -15.86 -2.52 -16.85
C THR A 243 -15.53 -1.95 -18.23
N ARG A 244 -16.56 -1.90 -19.07
CA ARG A 244 -16.51 -1.31 -20.43
C ARG A 244 -16.66 0.22 -20.40
#